data_423ebf948b86010470b5f6f40141bc12
#
_entry.id   423ebf948b86010470b5f6f40141bc12
#
_cell.length_a   1.000
_cell.length_b   1.000
_cell.length_c   1.000
_cell.angle_alpha   90.00
_cell.angle_beta   90.00
_cell.angle_gamma   90.00
#
_symmetry.space_group_name_H-M   'P 1'
#
loop_
_entity.id
_entity.type
_entity.pdbx_description
1 polymer ?
#
loop_
_entity_poly.entity_id
_entity_poly.type
_entity_poly.pdbx_seq_one_letter_code
_entity_poly.pdbx_strand_id
1 'polypeptide(L)'
;SAHLAAAKGLPYAFASHFAGTHLIQALKMYRHEFRPSESCPQPYTMAGINVFVADTDEAAEQLFSSVVRLFIGVLSGGRKPLQAPSTLTDELKELLHHPALHQMLKYSFAGSKQTVKNKIKAFIADTQVDELIAVSAMYQISDRIRSVQLFAEIMQEINSGM
;
A
#
# COMPACT_ATOMS: atom_id res chain seq x y z
N SER A 1 4.40 -12.37 -14.27
CA SER A 1 5.35 -12.66 -13.15
C SER A 1 4.77 -13.73 -12.20
N ALA A 2 3.47 -13.67 -11.84
CA ALA A 2 2.86 -14.65 -10.92
C ALA A 2 2.96 -16.09 -11.42
N HIS A 3 2.63 -16.37 -12.69
CA HIS A 3 2.80 -17.70 -13.29
C HIS A 3 4.24 -18.22 -13.18
N LEU A 4 5.23 -17.34 -13.44
CA LEU A 4 6.63 -17.74 -13.39
C LEU A 4 7.08 -18.08 -11.98
N ALA A 5 6.68 -17.26 -10.99
CA ALA A 5 6.98 -17.51 -9.58
C ALA A 5 6.31 -18.83 -9.12
N ALA A 6 5.05 -19.03 -9.46
CA ALA A 6 4.31 -20.26 -9.13
C ALA A 6 4.95 -21.50 -9.75
N ALA A 7 5.28 -21.46 -11.05
CA ALA A 7 5.87 -22.60 -11.77
C ALA A 7 7.26 -22.98 -11.24
N LYS A 8 8.01 -21.99 -10.72
CA LYS A 8 9.36 -22.18 -10.16
C LYS A 8 9.38 -22.44 -8.64
N GLY A 9 8.23 -22.42 -7.97
CA GLY A 9 8.15 -22.56 -6.51
C GLY A 9 8.90 -21.45 -5.77
N LEU A 10 8.70 -20.19 -6.18
CA LEU A 10 9.32 -19.01 -5.57
C LEU A 10 8.31 -18.19 -4.80
N PRO A 11 8.70 -17.47 -3.73
CA PRO A 11 7.87 -16.45 -3.13
C PRO A 11 7.45 -15.39 -4.15
N TYR A 12 6.26 -14.81 -4.00
CA TYR A 12 5.71 -13.85 -4.93
C TYR A 12 5.37 -12.52 -4.25
N ALA A 13 5.97 -11.44 -4.72
CA ALA A 13 5.66 -10.08 -4.28
C ALA A 13 4.93 -9.30 -5.37
N PHE A 14 3.81 -8.66 -5.01
CA PHE A 14 3.05 -7.80 -5.91
C PHE A 14 3.19 -6.32 -5.51
N ALA A 15 3.57 -5.48 -6.45
CA ALA A 15 3.77 -4.05 -6.23
C ALA A 15 2.44 -3.27 -6.24
N SER A 16 1.51 -3.63 -5.35
CA SER A 16 0.16 -3.06 -5.31
C SER A 16 0.09 -1.59 -4.85
N HIS A 17 1.16 -1.07 -4.28
CA HIS A 17 1.27 0.32 -3.86
C HIS A 17 1.19 1.36 -5.00
N PHE A 18 1.28 0.95 -6.25
CA PHE A 18 1.06 1.80 -7.43
C PHE A 18 0.29 1.12 -8.58
N ALA A 19 0.06 -0.19 -8.52
CA ALA A 19 -0.60 -0.97 -9.57
C ALA A 19 -1.60 -1.97 -8.97
N GLY A 20 -2.56 -1.48 -8.18
CA GLY A 20 -3.46 -2.32 -7.38
C GLY A 20 -4.48 -3.15 -8.16
N THR A 21 -4.76 -2.84 -9.42
CA THR A 21 -5.89 -3.37 -10.19
C THR A 21 -5.97 -4.90 -10.23
N HIS A 22 -4.83 -5.58 -10.31
CA HIS A 22 -4.79 -7.04 -10.52
C HIS A 22 -4.29 -7.84 -9.32
N LEU A 23 -4.12 -7.22 -8.15
CA LEU A 23 -3.55 -7.88 -6.97
C LEU A 23 -4.29 -9.18 -6.64
N ILE A 24 -5.60 -9.11 -6.43
CA ILE A 24 -6.40 -10.27 -5.99
C ILE A 24 -6.34 -11.40 -7.02
N GLN A 25 -6.45 -11.06 -8.31
CA GLN A 25 -6.38 -12.06 -9.38
C GLN A 25 -4.99 -12.70 -9.44
N ALA A 26 -3.92 -11.92 -9.32
CA ALA A 26 -2.55 -12.41 -9.33
C ALA A 26 -2.24 -13.33 -8.14
N LEU A 27 -2.73 -12.99 -6.94
CA LEU A 27 -2.58 -13.82 -5.73
C LEU A 27 -3.33 -15.16 -5.87
N LYS A 28 -4.58 -15.12 -6.37
CA LYS A 28 -5.36 -16.34 -6.61
C LYS A 28 -4.68 -17.26 -7.61
N MET A 29 -4.23 -16.70 -8.72
CA MET A 29 -3.54 -17.43 -9.77
C MET A 29 -2.22 -18.04 -9.27
N TYR A 30 -1.40 -17.26 -8.57
CA TYR A 30 -0.16 -17.73 -7.98
C TYR A 30 -0.39 -18.92 -7.04
N ARG A 31 -1.36 -18.83 -6.12
CA ARG A 31 -1.66 -19.90 -5.17
C ARG A 31 -2.19 -21.16 -5.86
N HIS A 32 -3.04 -20.99 -6.88
CA HIS A 32 -3.63 -22.10 -7.62
C HIS A 32 -2.58 -22.88 -8.45
N GLU A 33 -1.61 -22.17 -9.04
CA GLU A 33 -0.61 -22.77 -9.94
C GLU A 33 0.71 -23.10 -9.24
N PHE A 34 0.82 -22.82 -7.93
CA PHE A 34 2.06 -22.98 -7.18
C PHE A 34 2.55 -24.42 -7.18
N ARG A 35 3.82 -24.59 -7.51
CA ARG A 35 4.53 -25.87 -7.45
C ARG A 35 5.59 -25.80 -6.36
N PRO A 36 5.50 -26.62 -5.30
CA PRO A 36 6.48 -26.63 -4.23
C PRO A 36 7.91 -26.83 -4.75
N SER A 37 8.86 -26.14 -4.15
CA SER A 37 10.30 -26.33 -4.35
C SER A 37 10.98 -26.59 -3.01
N GLU A 38 12.24 -26.99 -3.04
CA GLU A 38 13.04 -27.20 -1.84
C GLU A 38 13.17 -25.93 -0.99
N SER A 39 13.30 -24.76 -1.63
CA SER A 39 13.43 -23.45 -0.96
C SER A 39 12.10 -22.81 -0.56
N CYS A 40 10.99 -23.24 -1.15
CA CYS A 40 9.66 -22.73 -0.88
C CYS A 40 8.63 -23.86 -0.94
N PRO A 41 8.42 -24.58 0.18
CA PRO A 41 7.53 -25.74 0.22
C PRO A 41 6.04 -25.39 0.18
N GLN A 42 5.67 -24.15 0.48
CA GLN A 42 4.30 -23.63 0.46
C GLN A 42 4.24 -22.26 -0.22
N PRO A 43 3.09 -21.86 -0.81
CA PRO A 43 2.93 -20.53 -1.38
C PRO A 43 3.24 -19.46 -0.34
N TYR A 44 4.07 -18.50 -0.70
CA TYR A 44 4.37 -17.33 0.13
C TYR A 44 4.17 -16.04 -0.67
N THR A 45 3.30 -15.17 -0.16
CA THR A 45 2.84 -13.98 -0.89
C THR A 45 3.12 -12.70 -0.12
N MET A 46 3.58 -11.68 -0.84
CA MET A 46 3.84 -10.34 -0.31
C MET A 46 3.08 -9.29 -1.11
N ALA A 47 2.59 -8.24 -0.46
CA ALA A 47 1.95 -7.11 -1.12
C ALA A 47 2.59 -5.78 -0.72
N GLY A 48 2.90 -4.95 -1.72
CA GLY A 48 3.33 -3.57 -1.52
C GLY A 48 2.14 -2.66 -1.20
N ILE A 49 2.24 -1.85 -0.16
CA ILE A 49 1.20 -0.89 0.25
C ILE A 49 1.82 0.48 0.52
N ASN A 50 1.05 1.56 0.31
CA ASN A 50 1.44 2.89 0.78
C ASN A 50 0.84 3.13 2.17
N VAL A 51 1.64 3.69 3.09
CA VAL A 51 1.23 3.91 4.48
C VAL A 51 1.56 5.33 4.92
N PHE A 52 0.56 6.03 5.45
CA PHE A 52 0.65 7.40 5.97
C PHE A 52 -0.06 7.45 7.33
N VAL A 53 0.67 7.09 8.39
CA VAL A 53 0.11 7.11 9.75
C VAL A 53 0.54 8.38 10.45
N ALA A 54 -0.43 9.08 11.06
CA ALA A 54 -0.21 10.27 11.87
C ALA A 54 -1.01 10.19 13.17
N ASP A 55 -0.89 11.20 14.01
CA ASP A 55 -1.60 11.23 15.30
C ASP A 55 -3.12 11.42 15.13
N THR A 56 -3.56 12.05 14.02
CA THR A 56 -4.98 12.19 13.64
C THR A 56 -5.21 11.84 12.17
N ASP A 57 -6.47 11.58 11.81
CA ASP A 57 -6.85 11.29 10.42
C ASP A 57 -6.61 12.51 9.52
N GLU A 58 -6.88 13.72 9.99
CA GLU A 58 -6.68 14.97 9.25
C GLU A 58 -5.19 15.23 8.97
N ALA A 59 -4.33 15.00 9.97
CA ALA A 59 -2.88 15.13 9.78
C ALA A 59 -2.36 14.12 8.75
N ALA A 60 -2.85 12.89 8.78
CA ALA A 60 -2.47 11.86 7.82
C ALA A 60 -2.97 12.18 6.40
N GLU A 61 -4.21 12.71 6.25
CA GLU A 61 -4.73 13.17 4.96
C GLU A 61 -3.86 14.29 4.38
N GLN A 62 -3.44 15.23 5.21
CA GLN A 62 -2.54 16.30 4.79
C GLN A 62 -1.21 15.75 4.29
N LEU A 63 -0.57 14.83 5.02
CA LEU A 63 0.68 14.18 4.59
C LEU A 63 0.50 13.41 3.27
N PHE A 64 -0.61 12.69 3.12
CA PHE A 64 -0.95 11.93 1.94
C PHE A 64 -1.14 12.81 0.69
N SER A 65 -1.51 14.09 0.85
CA SER A 65 -1.70 15.03 -0.25
C SER A 65 -0.48 15.14 -1.18
N SER A 66 0.74 14.97 -0.64
CA SER A 66 1.99 14.97 -1.41
C SER A 66 2.00 13.85 -2.46
N VAL A 67 1.58 12.65 -2.09
CA VAL A 67 1.54 11.48 -2.99
C VAL A 67 0.37 11.57 -3.97
N VAL A 68 -0.77 12.10 -3.54
CA VAL A 68 -1.90 12.38 -4.45
C VAL A 68 -1.43 13.26 -5.62
N ARG A 69 -0.73 14.36 -5.33
CA ARG A 69 -0.17 15.25 -6.37
C ARG A 69 0.89 14.57 -7.24
N LEU A 70 1.73 13.75 -6.62
CA LEU A 70 2.74 13.00 -7.36
C LEU A 70 2.07 12.10 -8.41
N PHE A 71 1.03 11.34 -8.04
CA PHE A 71 0.33 10.45 -8.94
C PHE A 71 -0.51 11.18 -9.99
N ILE A 72 -1.12 12.32 -9.65
CA ILE A 72 -1.73 13.21 -10.63
C ILE A 72 -0.70 13.65 -11.66
N GLY A 73 0.50 14.05 -11.23
CA GLY A 73 1.60 14.40 -12.13
C GLY A 73 2.03 13.24 -13.03
N VAL A 74 2.05 12.02 -12.52
CA VAL A 74 2.33 10.82 -13.34
C VAL A 74 1.28 10.61 -14.42
N LEU A 75 -0.01 10.75 -14.08
CA LEU A 75 -1.13 10.57 -15.03
C LEU A 75 -1.19 11.68 -16.10
N SER A 76 -0.87 12.92 -15.71
CA SER A 76 -0.89 14.07 -16.63
C SER A 76 0.40 14.24 -17.45
N GLY A 77 1.41 13.38 -17.25
CA GLY A 77 2.72 13.50 -17.90
C GLY A 77 3.61 14.61 -17.34
N GLY A 78 3.14 15.35 -16.33
CA GLY A 78 3.86 16.46 -15.68
C GLY A 78 4.57 16.02 -14.39
N ARG A 79 5.49 15.05 -14.46
CA ARG A 79 6.24 14.58 -13.28
C ARG A 79 7.01 15.72 -12.61
N LYS A 80 6.74 15.91 -11.32
CA LYS A 80 7.45 16.85 -10.45
C LYS A 80 8.03 16.11 -9.27
N PRO A 81 9.10 16.63 -8.62
CA PRO A 81 9.53 16.11 -7.32
C PRO A 81 8.38 16.11 -6.31
N LEU A 82 8.50 15.26 -5.29
CA LEU A 82 7.51 15.21 -4.19
C LEU A 82 7.35 16.61 -3.59
N GLN A 83 6.12 17.10 -3.53
CA GLN A 83 5.81 18.44 -3.03
C GLN A 83 5.48 18.40 -1.53
N ALA A 84 5.67 19.53 -0.85
CA ALA A 84 5.28 19.68 0.55
C ALA A 84 3.78 19.38 0.75
N PRO A 85 3.39 18.79 1.89
CA PRO A 85 2.00 18.55 2.22
C PRO A 85 1.20 19.86 2.25
N SER A 86 -0.03 19.81 1.78
CA SER A 86 -0.97 20.92 1.91
C SER A 86 -2.40 20.38 1.90
N THR A 87 -3.34 21.19 2.32
CA THR A 87 -4.78 20.86 2.23
C THR A 87 -5.12 20.54 0.77
N LEU A 88 -5.85 19.46 0.56
CA LEU A 88 -6.39 19.12 -0.76
C LEU A 88 -7.47 20.14 -1.12
N THR A 89 -7.30 20.79 -2.27
CA THR A 89 -8.35 21.65 -2.85
C THR A 89 -9.54 20.80 -3.32
N ASP A 90 -10.70 21.39 -3.48
CA ASP A 90 -11.89 20.65 -3.94
C ASP A 90 -11.66 20.02 -5.31
N GLU A 91 -10.92 20.69 -6.20
CA GLU A 91 -10.50 20.14 -7.50
C GLU A 91 -9.64 18.88 -7.35
N LEU A 92 -8.70 18.86 -6.39
CA LEU A 92 -7.86 17.67 -6.13
C LEU A 92 -8.69 16.54 -5.50
N LYS A 93 -9.69 16.88 -4.67
CA LYS A 93 -10.61 15.89 -4.10
C LYS A 93 -11.49 15.25 -5.18
N GLU A 94 -11.96 16.03 -6.16
CA GLU A 94 -12.68 15.49 -7.31
C GLU A 94 -11.82 14.55 -8.15
N LEU A 95 -10.54 14.89 -8.35
CA LEU A 95 -9.62 14.03 -9.08
C LEU A 95 -9.36 12.67 -8.38
N LEU A 96 -9.54 12.57 -7.06
CA LEU A 96 -9.47 11.28 -6.35
C LEU A 96 -10.54 10.29 -6.84
N HIS A 97 -11.65 10.78 -7.38
CA HIS A 97 -12.70 9.94 -7.97
C HIS A 97 -12.38 9.53 -9.42
N HIS A 98 -11.33 10.09 -10.03
CA HIS A 98 -10.93 9.67 -11.38
C HIS A 98 -10.48 8.20 -11.35
N PRO A 99 -11.04 7.32 -12.22
CA PRO A 99 -10.81 5.88 -12.13
C PRO A 99 -9.33 5.48 -12.12
N ALA A 100 -8.50 6.12 -12.96
CA ALA A 100 -7.07 5.81 -13.02
C ALA A 100 -6.35 6.17 -11.70
N LEU A 101 -6.62 7.35 -11.13
CA LEU A 101 -6.01 7.77 -9.87
C LEU A 101 -6.49 6.91 -8.70
N HIS A 102 -7.80 6.62 -8.65
CA HIS A 102 -8.39 5.72 -7.66
C HIS A 102 -7.72 4.34 -7.68
N GLN A 103 -7.47 3.77 -8.86
CA GLN A 103 -6.78 2.50 -8.99
C GLN A 103 -5.32 2.55 -8.55
N MET A 104 -4.60 3.63 -8.86
CA MET A 104 -3.21 3.81 -8.42
C MET A 104 -3.10 3.96 -6.90
N LEU A 105 -4.07 4.61 -6.26
CA LEU A 105 -4.09 4.87 -4.81
C LEU A 105 -4.82 3.80 -4.00
N LYS A 106 -5.39 2.79 -4.65
CA LYS A 106 -6.30 1.80 -4.04
C LYS A 106 -5.76 1.18 -2.75
N TYR A 107 -4.48 0.88 -2.70
CA TYR A 107 -3.81 0.30 -1.53
C TYR A 107 -2.89 1.31 -0.85
N SER A 108 -3.42 2.51 -0.66
CA SER A 108 -2.82 3.58 0.14
C SER A 108 -3.65 3.78 1.41
N PHE A 109 -3.03 3.58 2.55
CA PHE A 109 -3.66 3.62 3.87
C PHE A 109 -3.19 4.85 4.63
N ALA A 110 -4.02 5.88 4.65
CA ALA A 110 -3.80 7.11 5.41
C ALA A 110 -4.80 7.19 6.56
N GLY A 111 -4.35 7.67 7.71
CA GLY A 111 -5.17 7.87 8.90
C GLY A 111 -4.40 7.81 10.21
N SER A 112 -5.13 7.95 11.30
CA SER A 112 -4.65 7.67 12.65
C SER A 112 -4.27 6.20 12.80
N LYS A 113 -3.55 5.88 13.88
CA LYS A 113 -3.17 4.50 14.19
C LYS A 113 -4.36 3.53 14.17
N GLN A 114 -5.50 3.94 14.76
CA GLN A 114 -6.70 3.09 14.78
C GLN A 114 -7.32 2.91 13.40
N THR A 115 -7.43 3.99 12.63
CA THR A 115 -7.98 3.97 11.27
C THR A 115 -7.14 3.09 10.35
N VAL A 116 -5.81 3.24 10.36
CA VAL A 116 -4.92 2.42 9.54
C VAL A 116 -4.93 0.97 10.00
N LYS A 117 -4.94 0.69 11.31
CA LYS A 117 -5.05 -0.67 11.84
C LYS A 117 -6.28 -1.40 11.30
N ASN A 118 -7.44 -0.75 11.31
CA ASN A 118 -8.67 -1.34 10.79
C ASN A 118 -8.59 -1.63 9.28
N LYS A 119 -8.05 -0.68 8.50
CA LYS A 119 -7.85 -0.84 7.06
C LYS A 119 -6.87 -1.98 6.73
N ILE A 120 -5.78 -2.11 7.48
CA ILE A 120 -4.79 -3.18 7.30
C ILE A 120 -5.40 -4.54 7.65
N LYS A 121 -6.15 -4.65 8.75
CA LYS A 121 -6.86 -5.89 9.10
C LYS A 121 -7.81 -6.34 7.99
N ALA A 122 -8.60 -5.43 7.43
CA ALA A 122 -9.48 -5.72 6.29
C ALA A 122 -8.67 -6.16 5.05
N PHE A 123 -7.59 -5.45 4.73
CA PHE A 123 -6.71 -5.80 3.61
C PHE A 123 -6.11 -7.19 3.76
N ILE A 124 -5.60 -7.54 4.94
CA ILE A 124 -5.04 -8.88 5.22
C ILE A 124 -6.14 -9.95 5.09
N ALA A 125 -7.35 -9.69 5.61
CA ALA A 125 -8.47 -10.62 5.50
C ALA A 125 -8.87 -10.89 4.04
N ASP A 126 -8.89 -9.84 3.20
CA ASP A 126 -9.27 -9.94 1.79
C ASP A 126 -8.19 -10.60 0.93
N THR A 127 -6.93 -10.31 1.21
CA THR A 127 -5.79 -10.75 0.37
C THR A 127 -5.13 -12.02 0.87
N GLN A 128 -5.18 -12.27 2.18
CA GLN A 128 -4.48 -13.37 2.86
C GLN A 128 -2.98 -13.42 2.51
N VAL A 129 -2.34 -12.25 2.36
CA VAL A 129 -0.89 -12.17 2.15
C VAL A 129 -0.14 -12.50 3.43
N ASP A 130 1.03 -13.11 3.25
CA ASP A 130 1.88 -13.54 4.37
C ASP A 130 2.73 -12.38 4.89
N GLU A 131 3.03 -11.39 4.02
CA GLU A 131 3.88 -10.25 4.36
C GLU A 131 3.43 -8.96 3.66
N LEU A 132 3.63 -7.82 4.34
CA LEU A 132 3.40 -6.48 3.81
C LEU A 132 4.72 -5.75 3.59
N ILE A 133 4.90 -5.14 2.42
CA ILE A 133 6.00 -4.24 2.11
C ILE A 133 5.46 -2.81 2.15
N ALA A 134 5.71 -2.11 3.25
CA ALA A 134 5.20 -0.75 3.44
C ALA A 134 6.11 0.30 2.79
N VAL A 135 5.52 1.16 1.97
CA VAL A 135 6.16 2.34 1.38
C VAL A 135 5.55 3.58 2.00
N SER A 136 6.38 4.50 2.47
CA SER A 136 5.95 5.75 3.09
C SER A 136 6.70 6.92 2.42
N ALA A 137 6.13 7.42 1.31
CA ALA A 137 6.71 8.53 0.57
C ALA A 137 6.23 9.87 1.15
N MET A 138 6.95 10.39 2.12
CA MET A 138 6.65 11.65 2.81
C MET A 138 7.70 12.72 2.50
N TYR A 139 7.26 13.97 2.47
CA TYR A 139 8.12 15.12 2.15
C TYR A 139 9.19 15.35 3.22
N GLN A 140 8.78 15.35 4.50
CA GLN A 140 9.70 15.50 5.62
C GLN A 140 10.13 14.13 6.15
N ILE A 141 11.43 13.99 6.42
CA ILE A 141 11.98 12.75 6.97
C ILE A 141 11.45 12.43 8.37
N SER A 142 11.20 13.46 9.19
CA SER A 142 10.61 13.32 10.53
C SER A 142 9.23 12.67 10.48
N ASP A 143 8.36 13.11 9.56
CA ASP A 143 7.01 12.57 9.38
C ASP A 143 7.07 11.11 8.91
N ARG A 144 8.00 10.82 8.00
CA ARG A 144 8.23 9.44 7.54
C ARG A 144 8.67 8.53 8.67
N ILE A 145 9.61 8.96 9.50
CA ILE A 145 10.07 8.18 10.66
C ILE A 145 8.91 7.94 11.62
N ARG A 146 8.14 8.97 11.96
CA ARG A 146 6.98 8.86 12.84
C ARG A 146 5.94 7.89 12.29
N SER A 147 5.61 8.00 11.00
CA SER A 147 4.65 7.11 10.34
C SER A 147 5.10 5.64 10.36
N VAL A 148 6.37 5.38 10.09
CA VAL A 148 6.93 4.02 10.14
C VAL A 148 6.91 3.45 11.55
N GLN A 149 7.21 4.26 12.58
CA GLN A 149 7.11 3.85 13.98
C GLN A 149 5.68 3.46 14.36
N LEU A 150 4.70 4.32 14.05
CA LEU A 150 3.28 4.04 14.30
C LEU A 150 2.79 2.80 13.55
N PHE A 151 3.25 2.62 12.31
CA PHE A 151 2.91 1.43 11.53
C PHE A 151 3.52 0.15 12.12
N ALA A 152 4.75 0.21 12.62
CA ALA A 152 5.37 -0.92 13.31
C ALA A 152 4.57 -1.33 14.57
N GLU A 153 4.09 -0.35 15.34
CA GLU A 153 3.20 -0.61 16.49
C GLU A 153 1.88 -1.27 16.05
N ILE A 154 1.27 -0.80 14.95
CA ILE A 154 0.06 -1.42 14.38
C ILE A 154 0.32 -2.89 14.05
N MET A 155 1.43 -3.19 13.39
CA MET A 155 1.75 -4.56 13.00
C MET A 155 2.04 -5.45 14.22
N GLN A 156 2.71 -4.93 15.25
CA GLN A 156 2.87 -5.66 16.51
C GLN A 156 1.53 -6.00 17.16
N GLU A 157 0.60 -5.05 17.21
CA GLU A 157 -0.74 -5.29 17.75
C GLU A 157 -1.54 -6.31 16.92
N ILE A 158 -1.49 -6.23 15.59
CA ILE A 158 -2.17 -7.20 14.72
C ILE A 158 -1.59 -8.60 14.92
N ASN A 159 -0.27 -8.74 14.96
CA ASN A 159 0.41 -10.03 15.08
C ASN A 159 0.24 -10.65 16.48
N SER A 160 0.01 -9.84 17.52
CA SER A 160 -0.28 -10.33 18.87
C SER A 160 -1.77 -10.59 19.14
N GLY A 161 -2.65 -10.37 18.14
CA GLY A 161 -4.09 -10.58 18.26
C GLY A 161 -4.85 -9.47 18.99
N MET A 162 -4.20 -8.32 19.19
CA MET A 162 -4.80 -7.14 19.83
C MET A 162 -5.56 -6.23 18.87
#